data_26e82b9f18913797787438ead4a38f0d
#
_entry.id   26e82b9f18913797787438ead4a38f0d
#
_cell.length_a   1.000
_cell.length_b   1.000
_cell.length_c   1.000
_cell.angle_alpha   90.00
_cell.angle_beta   90.00
_cell.angle_gamma   90.00
#
_symmetry.space_group_name_H-M   'P 1'
#
loop_
_entity.id
_entity.type
_entity.pdbx_description
1 polymer ?
#
loop_
_entity_poly.entity_id
_entity_poly.type
_entity_poly.pdbx_seq_one_letter_code
_entity_poly.pdbx_strand_id
1 'polypeptide(L)'
;MSEELRELYQEQILDHSKRPRNKREISGAKSAEGYNPLCGDRATVYVALDGDVVKDVSFVGQGCSISTASASMMTEALKGKTKAEVEALFERFHALVTAPPDRAERNAAPELGKLAVFSGVCEFPARVKCASLAWHTLKAAMTGGQQTVKTE
;
A
#
# COMPACT_ATOMS: atom_id res chain seq x y z
N MET A 1 -20.97 -6.84 -0.17
CA MET A 1 -20.19 -6.97 1.08
C MET A 1 -21.13 -6.86 2.27
N SER A 2 -21.06 -7.79 3.20
CA SER A 2 -21.88 -7.73 4.40
C SER A 2 -21.45 -6.58 5.30
N GLU A 3 -22.36 -6.09 6.13
CA GLU A 3 -22.07 -5.03 7.08
C GLU A 3 -21.03 -5.46 8.12
N GLU A 4 -21.11 -6.71 8.57
CA GLU A 4 -20.15 -7.28 9.51
C GLU A 4 -18.74 -7.32 8.94
N LEU A 5 -18.61 -7.72 7.68
CA LEU A 5 -17.31 -7.75 7.01
C LEU A 5 -16.76 -6.35 6.81
N ARG A 6 -17.63 -5.39 6.50
CA ARG A 6 -17.25 -3.99 6.34
C ARG A 6 -16.71 -3.41 7.64
N GLU A 7 -17.37 -3.70 8.77
CA GLU A 7 -16.91 -3.27 10.09
C GLU A 7 -15.54 -3.87 10.43
N LEU A 8 -15.35 -5.16 10.16
CA LEU A 8 -14.07 -5.82 10.39
C LEU A 8 -12.95 -5.17 9.57
N TYR A 9 -13.23 -4.84 8.32
CA TYR A 9 -12.26 -4.17 7.46
C TYR A 9 -11.91 -2.78 7.99
N GLN A 10 -12.90 -2.03 8.45
CA GLN A 10 -12.69 -0.72 9.04
C GLN A 10 -11.82 -0.80 10.30
N GLU A 11 -12.04 -1.80 11.15
CA GLU A 11 -11.24 -2.02 12.35
C GLU A 11 -9.76 -2.28 12.01
N GLN A 12 -9.50 -3.08 10.98
CA GLN A 12 -8.13 -3.36 10.56
C GLN A 12 -7.44 -2.12 10.01
N ILE A 13 -8.15 -1.32 9.23
CA ILE A 13 -7.61 -0.07 8.71
C ILE A 13 -7.30 0.90 9.85
N LEU A 14 -8.19 1.03 10.82
CA LEU A 14 -7.97 1.88 11.97
C LEU A 14 -6.80 1.41 12.82
N ASP A 15 -6.67 0.11 13.04
CA ASP A 15 -5.55 -0.44 13.81
C ASP A 15 -4.21 -0.09 13.14
N HIS A 16 -4.09 -0.35 11.85
CA HIS A 16 -2.88 -0.03 11.11
C HIS A 16 -2.61 1.48 11.01
N SER A 17 -3.64 2.31 11.02
CA SER A 17 -3.46 3.75 10.99
C SER A 17 -2.99 4.32 12.32
N LYS A 18 -3.44 3.72 13.44
CA LYS A 18 -3.05 4.14 14.78
C LYS A 18 -1.72 3.54 15.22
N ARG A 19 -1.44 2.32 14.79
CA ARG A 19 -0.23 1.57 15.15
C ARG A 19 0.43 1.02 13.88
N PRO A 20 0.94 1.90 13.03
CA PRO A 20 1.54 1.44 11.78
C PRO A 20 2.76 0.57 12.04
N ARG A 21 2.84 -0.52 11.28
CA ARG A 21 3.98 -1.45 11.32
C ARG A 21 5.06 -0.96 10.38
N ASN A 22 6.31 -1.16 10.78
CA ASN A 22 7.45 -0.79 9.95
C ASN A 22 7.52 0.70 9.58
N LYS A 23 7.03 1.56 10.46
CA LYS A 23 7.14 3.01 10.27
C LYS A 23 8.48 3.49 10.80
N ARG A 24 9.50 3.39 9.95
CA ARG A 24 10.89 3.73 10.29
C ARG A 24 11.70 3.93 9.03
N GLU A 25 12.90 4.50 9.17
CA GLU A 25 13.86 4.60 8.08
C GLU A 25 14.75 3.35 8.06
N ILE A 26 15.24 2.99 6.88
CA ILE A 26 16.27 1.95 6.73
C ILE A 26 17.50 2.61 6.14
N SER A 27 18.57 2.67 6.91
CA SER A 27 19.83 3.26 6.47
C SER A 27 20.44 2.47 5.32
N GLY A 28 20.85 3.16 4.26
CA GLY A 28 21.47 2.54 3.10
C GLY A 28 20.53 1.81 2.15
N ALA A 29 19.24 1.81 2.43
CA ALA A 29 18.25 1.18 1.55
C ALA A 29 17.90 2.05 0.35
N LYS A 30 17.35 1.43 -0.68
CA LYS A 30 16.73 2.17 -1.78
C LYS A 30 15.49 2.87 -1.25
N SER A 31 15.22 4.07 -1.73
CA SER A 31 14.05 4.82 -1.29
C SER A 31 13.46 5.67 -2.40
N ALA A 32 12.20 6.04 -2.22
CA ALA A 32 11.52 6.99 -3.08
C ALA A 32 10.51 7.76 -2.24
N GLU A 33 10.15 8.94 -2.71
CA GLU A 33 9.14 9.77 -2.06
C GLU A 33 7.87 9.80 -2.91
N GLY A 34 6.73 9.78 -2.23
CA GLY A 34 5.43 9.89 -2.86
C GLY A 34 4.61 11.02 -2.26
N TYR A 35 3.78 11.63 -3.08
CA TYR A 35 2.96 12.75 -2.67
C TYR A 35 1.60 12.71 -3.37
N ASN A 36 0.54 12.90 -2.58
CA ASN A 36 -0.81 13.06 -3.09
C ASN A 36 -1.27 14.49 -2.81
N PRO A 37 -1.24 15.37 -3.82
CA PRO A 37 -1.56 16.79 -3.62
C PRO A 37 -3.01 17.05 -3.22
N LEU A 38 -3.93 16.14 -3.54
CA LEU A 38 -5.35 16.32 -3.20
C LEU A 38 -5.59 16.20 -1.69
N CYS A 39 -4.86 15.33 -1.00
CA CYS A 39 -5.04 15.08 0.42
C CYS A 39 -3.85 15.55 1.27
N GLY A 40 -2.76 15.97 0.63
CA GLY A 40 -1.54 16.33 1.35
C GLY A 40 -0.78 15.13 1.92
N ASP A 41 -1.13 13.90 1.51
CA ASP A 41 -0.43 12.70 1.96
C ASP A 41 0.99 12.69 1.41
N ARG A 42 1.95 12.31 2.26
CA ARG A 42 3.35 12.14 1.89
C ARG A 42 3.86 10.83 2.45
N ALA A 43 4.65 10.12 1.66
CA ALA A 43 5.27 8.88 2.11
C ALA A 43 6.66 8.76 1.51
N THR A 44 7.62 8.33 2.33
CA THR A 44 8.92 7.87 1.83
C THR A 44 8.98 6.39 2.13
N VAL A 45 9.19 5.59 1.10
CA VAL A 45 9.26 4.13 1.21
C VAL A 45 10.71 3.69 1.04
N TYR A 46 11.16 2.85 1.96
CA TYR A 46 12.51 2.27 1.96
C TYR A 46 12.40 0.77 1.65
N VAL A 47 13.29 0.30 0.79
CA VAL A 47 13.32 -1.11 0.43
C VAL A 47 14.77 -1.60 0.48
N ALA A 48 15.01 -2.67 1.22
CA ALA A 48 16.28 -3.36 1.25
C ALA A 48 16.13 -4.68 0.52
N LEU A 49 16.93 -4.88 -0.52
CA LEU A 49 16.87 -6.08 -1.35
C LEU A 49 18.08 -6.99 -1.08
N ASP A 50 17.84 -8.30 -1.08
CA ASP A 50 18.88 -9.31 -1.09
C ASP A 50 18.67 -10.13 -2.36
N GLY A 51 19.42 -9.76 -3.43
CA GLY A 51 19.16 -10.30 -4.75
C GLY A 51 17.77 -9.91 -5.23
N ASP A 52 16.92 -10.90 -5.47
CA ASP A 52 15.54 -10.69 -5.92
C ASP A 52 14.54 -10.68 -4.78
N VAL A 53 14.99 -10.83 -3.53
CA VAL A 53 14.11 -10.94 -2.37
C VAL A 53 14.06 -9.61 -1.61
N VAL A 54 12.87 -9.19 -1.24
CA VAL A 54 12.67 -8.03 -0.36
C VAL A 54 13.02 -8.45 1.07
N LYS A 55 14.21 -8.09 1.50
CA LYS A 55 14.71 -8.41 2.83
C LYS A 55 14.00 -7.60 3.90
N ASP A 56 13.77 -6.32 3.62
CA ASP A 56 13.06 -5.43 4.53
C ASP A 56 12.40 -4.31 3.73
N VAL A 57 11.31 -3.79 4.26
CA VAL A 57 10.59 -2.67 3.68
C VAL A 57 9.96 -1.86 4.79
N SER A 58 10.07 -0.55 4.69
CA SER A 58 9.53 0.35 5.70
C SER A 58 9.09 1.66 5.06
N PHE A 59 8.46 2.50 5.85
CA PHE A 59 8.03 3.81 5.36
C PHE A 59 8.07 4.83 6.49
N VAL A 60 8.13 6.09 6.10
CA VAL A 60 7.87 7.22 6.98
C VAL A 60 7.00 8.21 6.23
N GLY A 61 6.36 9.11 6.95
CA GLY A 61 5.54 10.13 6.32
C GLY A 61 4.31 10.44 7.16
N GLN A 62 3.40 11.17 6.55
CA GLN A 62 2.15 11.55 7.18
C GLN A 62 1.03 11.56 6.14
N GLY A 63 -0.17 11.24 6.57
CA GLY A 63 -1.31 11.17 5.68
C GLY A 63 -2.56 10.74 6.42
N CYS A 64 -3.63 10.55 5.66
CA CYS A 64 -4.89 10.08 6.21
C CYS A 64 -4.79 8.63 6.69
N SER A 65 -5.83 8.16 7.37
CA SER A 65 -5.88 6.80 7.90
C SER A 65 -5.75 5.74 6.78
N ILE A 66 -6.34 5.98 5.63
CA ILE A 66 -6.26 5.06 4.48
C ILE A 66 -4.82 4.96 3.95
N SER A 67 -4.16 6.10 3.78
CA SER A 67 -2.78 6.14 3.30
C SER A 67 -1.83 5.43 4.26
N THR A 68 -1.94 5.72 5.55
CA THR A 68 -1.10 5.13 6.59
C THR A 68 -1.34 3.63 6.71
N ALA A 69 -2.61 3.21 6.74
CA ALA A 69 -2.95 1.79 6.83
C ALA A 69 -2.47 1.01 5.61
N SER A 70 -2.62 1.58 4.41
CA SER A 70 -2.15 0.94 3.19
C SER A 70 -0.64 0.73 3.22
N ALA A 71 0.13 1.75 3.60
CA ALA A 71 1.59 1.65 3.71
C ALA A 71 1.99 0.59 4.74
N SER A 72 1.37 0.60 5.91
CA SER A 72 1.63 -0.37 6.97
C SER A 72 1.36 -1.80 6.51
N MET A 73 0.20 -2.06 5.94
CA MET A 73 -0.18 -3.40 5.49
C MET A 73 0.67 -3.86 4.30
N MET A 74 1.04 -2.94 3.42
CA MET A 74 1.97 -3.23 2.33
C MET A 74 3.30 -3.75 2.86
N THR A 75 3.89 -3.07 3.83
CA THR A 75 5.19 -3.48 4.38
C THR A 75 5.13 -4.87 4.98
N GLU A 76 4.07 -5.22 5.68
CA GLU A 76 3.89 -6.56 6.22
C GLU A 76 3.73 -7.62 5.12
N ALA A 77 3.00 -7.28 4.07
CA ALA A 77 2.73 -8.22 2.99
C ALA A 77 3.96 -8.51 2.13
N LEU A 78 4.87 -7.57 2.00
CA LEU A 78 5.97 -7.66 1.03
C LEU A 78 7.28 -8.18 1.59
N LYS A 79 7.49 -8.19 2.89
CA LYS A 79 8.70 -8.74 3.50
C LYS A 79 8.86 -10.21 3.13
N GLY A 80 10.03 -10.57 2.63
CA GLY A 80 10.36 -11.94 2.27
C GLY A 80 9.86 -12.37 0.89
N LYS A 81 9.21 -11.48 0.15
CA LYS A 81 8.71 -11.78 -1.19
C LYS A 81 9.75 -11.46 -2.25
N THR A 82 9.70 -12.18 -3.36
CA THR A 82 10.54 -11.87 -4.53
C THR A 82 10.00 -10.66 -5.27
N LYS A 83 10.85 -10.04 -6.11
CA LYS A 83 10.42 -8.92 -6.96
C LYS A 83 9.22 -9.30 -7.83
N ALA A 84 9.21 -10.51 -8.38
CA ALA A 84 8.10 -10.98 -9.19
C ALA A 84 6.80 -11.09 -8.39
N GLU A 85 6.89 -11.60 -7.16
CA GLU A 85 5.74 -11.69 -6.26
C GLU A 85 5.23 -10.31 -5.85
N VAL A 86 6.14 -9.36 -5.61
CA VAL A 86 5.79 -7.97 -5.28
C VAL A 86 5.03 -7.34 -6.44
N GLU A 87 5.52 -7.52 -7.65
CA GLU A 87 4.88 -6.94 -8.84
C GLU A 87 3.49 -7.53 -9.08
N ALA A 88 3.35 -8.85 -8.92
CA ALA A 88 2.05 -9.50 -9.03
C ALA A 88 1.07 -8.99 -7.97
N LEU A 89 1.54 -8.82 -6.76
CA LEU A 89 0.71 -8.31 -5.66
C LEU A 89 0.31 -6.85 -5.89
N PHE A 90 1.22 -6.05 -6.41
CA PHE A 90 0.94 -4.66 -6.80
C PHE A 90 -0.20 -4.60 -7.81
N GLU A 91 -0.13 -5.41 -8.86
CA GLU A 91 -1.17 -5.42 -9.89
C GLU A 91 -2.52 -5.84 -9.33
N ARG A 92 -2.54 -6.85 -8.47
CA ARG A 92 -3.78 -7.32 -7.84
C ARG A 92 -4.36 -6.29 -6.88
N PHE A 93 -3.54 -5.63 -6.11
CA PHE A 93 -3.98 -4.57 -5.21
C PHE A 93 -4.53 -3.38 -6.02
N HIS A 94 -3.83 -2.99 -7.07
CA HIS A 94 -4.28 -1.90 -7.93
C HIS A 94 -5.63 -2.23 -8.58
N ALA A 95 -5.80 -3.45 -9.07
CA ALA A 95 -7.07 -3.90 -9.63
C ALA A 95 -8.19 -3.85 -8.58
N LEU A 96 -7.89 -4.24 -7.34
CA LEU A 96 -8.87 -4.25 -6.26
C LEU A 96 -9.39 -2.84 -5.96
N VAL A 97 -8.50 -1.86 -5.83
CA VAL A 97 -8.89 -0.50 -5.43
C VAL A 97 -9.44 0.34 -6.58
N THR A 98 -9.17 -0.05 -7.81
CA THR A 98 -9.67 0.65 -9.01
C THR A 98 -10.87 -0.03 -9.66
N ALA A 99 -11.27 -1.20 -9.17
CA ALA A 99 -12.40 -1.93 -9.73
C ALA A 99 -13.72 -1.16 -9.59
N PRO A 100 -14.68 -1.37 -10.51
CA PRO A 100 -16.05 -0.90 -10.28
C PRO A 100 -16.59 -1.48 -8.97
N PRO A 101 -17.37 -0.72 -8.19
CA PRO A 101 -17.86 -1.19 -6.88
C PRO A 101 -18.59 -2.54 -6.90
N ASP A 102 -19.30 -2.85 -7.98
CA ASP A 102 -20.01 -4.11 -8.12
C ASP A 102 -19.09 -5.31 -8.33
N ARG A 103 -17.81 -5.09 -8.62
CA ARG A 103 -16.81 -6.13 -8.88
C ARG A 103 -15.71 -6.21 -7.83
N ALA A 104 -15.71 -5.32 -6.85
CA ALA A 104 -14.63 -5.25 -5.87
C ALA A 104 -14.40 -6.57 -5.14
N GLU A 105 -15.48 -7.25 -4.71
CA GLU A 105 -15.35 -8.53 -4.02
C GLU A 105 -14.81 -9.64 -4.92
N ARG A 106 -15.13 -9.60 -6.20
CA ARG A 106 -14.64 -10.58 -7.17
C ARG A 106 -13.15 -10.43 -7.44
N ASN A 107 -12.64 -9.23 -7.26
CA ASN A 107 -11.22 -8.93 -7.47
C ASN A 107 -10.37 -9.15 -6.23
N ALA A 108 -10.99 -9.54 -5.11
CA ALA A 108 -10.29 -9.86 -3.88
C ALA A 108 -9.65 -11.25 -4.02
N ALA A 109 -8.52 -11.31 -4.75
CA ALA A 109 -7.80 -12.55 -4.96
C ALA A 109 -7.23 -13.10 -3.64
N PRO A 110 -7.14 -14.44 -3.47
CA PRO A 110 -6.60 -15.04 -2.25
C PRO A 110 -5.20 -14.56 -1.90
N GLU A 111 -4.38 -14.22 -2.90
CA GLU A 111 -3.02 -13.74 -2.69
C GLU A 111 -2.96 -12.40 -1.96
N LEU A 112 -4.05 -11.62 -1.99
CA LEU A 112 -4.11 -10.35 -1.28
C LEU A 112 -4.21 -10.52 0.23
N GLY A 113 -4.78 -11.63 0.70
CA GLY A 113 -4.93 -11.85 2.14
C GLY A 113 -5.61 -10.67 2.83
N LYS A 114 -4.96 -10.13 3.85
CA LYS A 114 -5.49 -9.00 4.62
C LYS A 114 -5.68 -7.72 3.79
N LEU A 115 -4.97 -7.58 2.68
CA LEU A 115 -5.12 -6.40 1.81
C LEU A 115 -6.52 -6.29 1.20
N ALA A 116 -7.30 -7.36 1.23
CA ALA A 116 -8.69 -7.34 0.77
C ALA A 116 -9.56 -6.34 1.56
N VAL A 117 -9.10 -5.87 2.71
CA VAL A 117 -9.81 -4.84 3.49
C VAL A 117 -9.99 -3.54 2.71
N PHE A 118 -9.18 -3.32 1.68
CA PHE A 118 -9.28 -2.13 0.85
C PHE A 118 -10.28 -2.26 -0.30
N SER A 119 -11.03 -3.38 -0.37
CA SER A 119 -12.00 -3.61 -1.44
C SER A 119 -13.09 -2.54 -1.54
N GLY A 120 -13.46 -1.91 -0.44
CA GLY A 120 -14.46 -0.85 -0.43
C GLY A 120 -13.93 0.53 -0.86
N VAL A 121 -12.62 0.68 -1.01
CA VAL A 121 -12.01 1.97 -1.36
C VAL A 121 -12.43 2.41 -2.77
N CYS A 122 -12.70 1.48 -3.66
CA CYS A 122 -13.10 1.77 -5.04
C CYS A 122 -14.37 2.63 -5.13
N GLU A 123 -15.19 2.64 -4.08
CA GLU A 123 -16.40 3.48 -4.01
C GLU A 123 -16.07 4.96 -3.81
N PHE A 124 -14.83 5.27 -3.43
CA PHE A 124 -14.39 6.62 -3.09
C PHE A 124 -13.16 6.98 -3.91
N PRO A 125 -13.32 7.54 -5.13
CA PRO A 125 -12.19 7.81 -6.03
C PRO A 125 -11.03 8.59 -5.41
N ALA A 126 -11.31 9.55 -4.55
CA ALA A 126 -10.26 10.31 -3.87
C ALA A 126 -9.42 9.41 -2.95
N ARG A 127 -10.05 8.38 -2.34
CA ARG A 127 -9.36 7.46 -1.43
C ARG A 127 -8.55 6.41 -2.17
N VAL A 128 -8.89 6.12 -3.42
CA VAL A 128 -8.09 5.22 -4.26
C VAL A 128 -6.65 5.74 -4.35
N LYS A 129 -6.50 7.05 -4.52
CA LYS A 129 -5.18 7.68 -4.59
C LYS A 129 -4.43 7.59 -3.26
N CYS A 130 -5.14 7.72 -2.14
CA CYS A 130 -4.55 7.53 -0.82
C CYS A 130 -4.07 6.10 -0.62
N ALA A 131 -4.88 5.12 -0.98
CA ALA A 131 -4.54 3.71 -0.84
C ALA A 131 -3.38 3.29 -1.74
N SER A 132 -3.24 3.91 -2.90
CA SER A 132 -2.25 3.54 -3.92
C SER A 132 -0.90 4.23 -3.73
N LEU A 133 -0.84 5.32 -2.98
CA LEU A 133 0.37 6.16 -2.89
C LEU A 133 1.61 5.37 -2.48
N ALA A 134 1.55 4.63 -1.38
CA ALA A 134 2.69 3.86 -0.88
C ALA A 134 3.13 2.79 -1.88
N TRP A 135 2.18 2.17 -2.58
CA TRP A 135 2.46 1.13 -3.56
C TRP A 135 3.21 1.66 -4.78
N HIS A 136 2.77 2.79 -5.32
CA HIS A 136 3.48 3.45 -6.43
C HIS A 136 4.86 3.93 -6.00
N THR A 137 4.97 4.43 -4.78
CA THR A 137 6.24 4.87 -4.21
C THR A 137 7.20 3.70 -4.03
N LEU A 138 6.70 2.55 -3.55
CA LEU A 138 7.49 1.33 -3.44
C LEU A 138 8.05 0.92 -4.81
N LYS A 139 7.22 0.92 -5.83
CA LYS A 139 7.64 0.53 -7.17
C LYS A 139 8.77 1.43 -7.68
N ALA A 140 8.67 2.73 -7.46
CA ALA A 140 9.72 3.67 -7.80
C ALA A 140 11.01 3.39 -7.02
N ALA A 141 10.91 3.07 -5.74
CA ALA A 141 12.08 2.72 -4.91
C ALA A 141 12.78 1.47 -5.44
N MET A 142 12.01 0.45 -5.83
CA MET A 142 12.55 -0.82 -6.35
C MET A 142 13.27 -0.66 -7.69
N THR A 143 12.84 0.30 -8.51
CA THR A 143 13.49 0.56 -9.80
C THR A 143 14.75 1.41 -9.68
N GLY A 144 15.12 1.81 -8.45
CA GLY A 144 16.35 2.54 -8.18
C GLY A 144 16.29 4.04 -8.40
N GLY A 145 15.10 4.57 -8.67
CA GLY A 145 14.93 6.00 -8.86
C GLY A 145 14.66 6.72 -7.55
N GLN A 146 15.40 7.78 -7.28
CA GLN A 146 15.05 8.74 -6.22
C GLN A 146 14.02 9.72 -6.77
N GLN A 147 12.94 9.18 -7.33
CA GLN A 147 11.92 10.00 -7.97
C GLN A 147 10.80 10.31 -7.00
N THR A 148 10.25 11.51 -7.13
CA THR A 148 9.03 11.86 -6.42
C THR A 148 7.84 11.39 -7.25
N VAL A 149 7.02 10.54 -6.65
CA VAL A 149 5.82 10.00 -7.28
C VAL A 149 4.61 10.83 -6.84
N LYS A 150 3.80 11.23 -7.80
CA LYS A 150 2.55 11.93 -7.51
C LYS A 150 1.36 11.08 -7.89
N THR A 151 0.39 10.96 -6.98
CA THR A 151 -0.91 10.38 -7.29
C THR A 151 -1.93 11.52 -7.39
N GLU A 152 -2.33 11.84 -8.60
CA GLU A 152 -3.31 12.89 -8.86
C GLU A 152 -4.64 12.32 -9.30
#